data_200141d32679b6bb0830f4b07d7e2438
#
_entry.id   200141d32679b6bb0830f4b07d7e2438
#
_cell.length_a   1.000
_cell.length_b   1.000
_cell.length_c   1.000
_cell.angle_alpha   90.00
_cell.angle_beta   90.00
_cell.angle_gamma   90.00
#
_symmetry.space_group_name_H-M   'P 1'
#
loop_
_entity.id
_entity.type
_entity.pdbx_description
1 polymer ?
#
loop_
_entity_poly.entity_id
_entity_poly.type
_entity_poly.pdbx_seq_one_letter_code
_entity_poly.pdbx_strand_id
1 'polypeptide(L)'
;SKESFFLSESGQEDVIFRLKNGLTVSDYEDLAIGSSVVTTAIVDNAGLKIITSNATSSQLVRKVKTELFLGEGISFNFGVQVGDGGLYMKNNSFVSGNVFSDGSITADNNPLVDGDVVSSGPEGLIENLEVGGDALAHTIRNSEVGGDAYYQVISNTSVVGTQYSNSSDQATTTLPISDSKIEEWEAQALTGGTTSICEIENSTIIGPIKFNCDTLTIKGSPTITLAGPIWVEGNIEVENNVEMTISQSLGSNSVAIIAHNESNESGSGTILLKNNTTFAGPNNNFILLISMNNDAEENSGSTKAIVVENSAVGDLLVYAPHGITQLKNNVDLKEVTSYQLEVENNAQVVYDTGLVNLLFSSELSDGYSINSWKEIE
;
A
#
# COMPACT_ATOMS: atom_id res chain seq x y z
N SER A 1 -5.86 18.36 -42.06
CA SER A 1 -5.12 19.64 -42.18
C SER A 1 -4.32 19.86 -40.89
N LYS A 2 -3.27 20.68 -40.92
CA LYS A 2 -2.57 21.03 -39.67
C LYS A 2 -3.48 21.70 -38.66
N GLU A 3 -4.42 22.51 -39.16
CA GLU A 3 -5.40 23.20 -38.33
C GLU A 3 -6.31 22.22 -37.58
N SER A 4 -6.87 21.20 -38.24
CA SER A 4 -7.70 20.18 -37.56
C SER A 4 -6.91 19.35 -36.56
N PHE A 5 -5.62 19.13 -36.78
CA PHE A 5 -4.76 18.47 -35.81
C PHE A 5 -4.56 19.33 -34.55
N PHE A 6 -4.17 20.60 -34.68
CA PHE A 6 -4.02 21.50 -33.54
C PHE A 6 -5.31 21.75 -32.78
N LEU A 7 -6.44 21.77 -33.46
CA LEU A 7 -7.76 21.82 -32.83
C LEU A 7 -8.01 20.57 -31.97
N SER A 8 -7.72 19.37 -32.50
CA SER A 8 -7.85 18.13 -31.73
C SER A 8 -6.91 18.10 -30.51
N GLU A 9 -5.68 18.57 -30.64
CA GLU A 9 -4.74 18.70 -29.51
C GLU A 9 -5.29 19.66 -28.45
N SER A 10 -5.85 20.82 -28.85
CA SER A 10 -6.44 21.76 -27.88
C SER A 10 -7.59 21.15 -27.07
N GLY A 11 -8.41 20.29 -27.68
CA GLY A 11 -9.44 19.54 -26.94
C GLY A 11 -8.85 18.55 -25.92
N GLN A 12 -7.76 17.90 -26.28
CA GLN A 12 -7.03 17.02 -25.34
C GLN A 12 -6.46 17.82 -24.17
N GLU A 13 -5.74 18.91 -24.45
CA GLU A 13 -5.12 19.76 -23.43
C GLU A 13 -6.15 20.35 -22.46
N ASP A 14 -7.31 20.80 -22.94
CA ASP A 14 -8.38 21.33 -22.08
C ASP A 14 -8.89 20.27 -21.10
N VAL A 15 -9.22 19.08 -21.61
CA VAL A 15 -9.71 17.97 -20.77
C VAL A 15 -8.64 17.52 -19.78
N ILE A 16 -7.39 17.34 -20.22
CA ILE A 16 -6.27 16.95 -19.37
C ILE A 16 -6.01 17.99 -18.27
N PHE A 17 -6.04 19.29 -18.65
CA PHE A 17 -5.90 20.38 -17.68
C PHE A 17 -6.99 20.33 -16.62
N ARG A 18 -8.25 20.16 -17.02
CA ARG A 18 -9.38 20.08 -16.07
C ARG A 18 -9.26 18.85 -15.17
N LEU A 19 -8.94 17.69 -15.72
CA LEU A 19 -8.71 16.45 -14.93
C LEU A 19 -7.58 16.62 -13.93
N LYS A 20 -6.43 17.17 -14.36
CA LYS A 20 -5.27 17.41 -13.48
C LYS A 20 -5.56 18.43 -12.36
N ASN A 21 -6.50 19.34 -12.56
CA ASN A 21 -6.89 20.33 -11.56
C ASN A 21 -8.18 19.97 -10.80
N GLY A 22 -8.63 18.71 -10.87
CA GLY A 22 -9.80 18.23 -10.14
C GLY A 22 -11.11 18.89 -10.57
N LEU A 23 -11.17 19.49 -11.77
CA LEU A 23 -12.38 20.10 -12.31
C LEU A 23 -13.28 19.02 -12.91
N THR A 24 -14.59 19.26 -12.82
CA THR A 24 -15.59 18.34 -13.38
C THR A 24 -15.44 18.21 -14.90
N VAL A 25 -15.41 16.97 -15.39
CA VAL A 25 -15.36 16.61 -16.80
C VAL A 25 -16.47 15.59 -17.07
N SER A 26 -17.25 15.81 -18.13
CA SER A 26 -18.30 14.88 -18.58
C SER A 26 -17.73 13.86 -19.57
N ASP A 27 -18.48 12.79 -19.86
CA ASP A 27 -18.04 11.76 -20.82
C ASP A 27 -17.83 12.32 -22.24
N TYR A 28 -18.45 13.47 -22.54
CA TYR A 28 -18.27 14.23 -23.78
C TYR A 28 -18.14 15.72 -23.46
N GLU A 29 -17.08 16.34 -23.99
CA GLU A 29 -16.80 17.77 -23.82
C GLU A 29 -16.64 18.44 -25.20
N ASP A 30 -17.28 19.58 -25.37
CA ASP A 30 -17.17 20.39 -26.58
C ASP A 30 -16.39 21.68 -26.27
N LEU A 31 -15.28 21.89 -26.98
CA LEU A 31 -14.45 23.09 -26.89
C LEU A 31 -14.63 23.91 -28.15
N ALA A 32 -15.18 25.12 -28.02
CA ALA A 32 -15.32 26.05 -29.13
C ALA A 32 -14.04 26.89 -29.29
N ILE A 33 -13.41 26.84 -30.46
CA ILE A 33 -12.22 27.63 -30.81
C ILE A 33 -12.51 28.39 -32.14
N GLY A 34 -12.77 29.69 -32.05
CA GLY A 34 -13.22 30.51 -33.19
C GLY A 34 -14.55 30.02 -33.75
N SER A 35 -14.55 29.62 -35.01
CA SER A 35 -15.75 29.05 -35.68
C SER A 35 -15.80 27.50 -35.67
N SER A 36 -14.79 26.86 -35.06
CA SER A 36 -14.67 25.41 -35.02
C SER A 36 -15.04 24.86 -33.63
N VAL A 37 -15.59 23.65 -33.62
CA VAL A 37 -15.89 22.91 -32.38
C VAL A 37 -15.07 21.63 -32.37
N VAL A 38 -14.42 21.37 -31.26
CA VAL A 38 -13.72 20.12 -30.97
C VAL A 38 -14.56 19.33 -30.03
N THR A 39 -14.91 18.10 -30.38
CA THR A 39 -15.61 17.17 -29.49
C THR A 39 -14.59 16.17 -28.91
N THR A 40 -14.52 16.11 -27.59
CA THR A 40 -13.65 15.19 -26.86
C THR A 40 -14.50 14.17 -26.11
N ALA A 41 -14.28 12.89 -26.39
CA ALA A 41 -14.89 11.77 -25.68
C ALA A 41 -13.92 11.23 -24.63
N ILE A 42 -14.42 10.95 -23.44
CA ILE A 42 -13.67 10.40 -22.31
C ILE A 42 -14.29 9.05 -21.92
N VAL A 43 -13.49 8.00 -21.93
CA VAL A 43 -13.89 6.66 -21.51
C VAL A 43 -13.05 6.27 -20.31
N ASP A 44 -13.72 5.93 -19.22
CA ASP A 44 -13.08 5.43 -18.00
C ASP A 44 -13.04 3.91 -18.04
N ASN A 45 -11.86 3.33 -17.87
CA ASN A 45 -11.65 1.90 -17.88
C ASN A 45 -10.63 1.49 -16.80
N ALA A 46 -11.14 1.24 -15.59
CA ALA A 46 -10.38 0.70 -14.45
C ALA A 46 -9.03 1.44 -14.20
N GLY A 47 -9.09 2.76 -13.98
CA GLY A 47 -7.90 3.58 -13.72
C GLY A 47 -7.19 4.09 -14.98
N LEU A 48 -7.59 3.65 -16.17
CA LEU A 48 -7.14 4.19 -17.46
C LEU A 48 -8.24 5.09 -18.05
N LYS A 49 -7.98 6.40 -18.18
CA LYS A 49 -8.85 7.28 -18.94
C LYS A 49 -8.37 7.39 -20.39
N ILE A 50 -9.24 7.01 -21.30
CA ILE A 50 -9.00 7.12 -22.73
C ILE A 50 -9.71 8.40 -23.21
N ILE A 51 -8.94 9.39 -23.63
CA ILE A 51 -9.42 10.67 -24.12
C ILE A 51 -9.23 10.69 -25.63
N THR A 52 -10.31 10.92 -26.38
CA THR A 52 -10.27 10.99 -27.84
C THR A 52 -10.90 12.29 -28.30
N SER A 53 -10.12 13.19 -28.86
CA SER A 53 -10.60 14.45 -29.43
C SER A 53 -10.69 14.39 -30.94
N ASN A 54 -11.84 14.83 -31.46
CA ASN A 54 -12.13 14.92 -32.88
C ASN A 54 -12.30 16.38 -33.27
N ALA A 55 -11.58 16.82 -34.29
CA ALA A 55 -11.77 18.14 -34.87
C ALA A 55 -11.86 18.08 -36.41
N THR A 56 -12.74 18.90 -36.96
CA THR A 56 -12.93 19.04 -38.41
C THR A 56 -12.57 20.45 -38.84
N SER A 57 -11.68 20.58 -39.81
CA SER A 57 -11.38 21.83 -40.50
C SER A 57 -11.26 21.56 -42.01
N SER A 58 -11.89 22.37 -42.84
CA SER A 58 -11.85 22.26 -44.31
C SER A 58 -12.17 20.85 -44.82
N GLN A 59 -13.19 20.19 -44.25
CA GLN A 59 -13.65 18.82 -44.56
C GLN A 59 -12.64 17.72 -44.18
N LEU A 60 -11.59 18.05 -43.48
CA LEU A 60 -10.62 17.08 -42.99
C LEU A 60 -10.78 16.87 -41.48
N VAL A 61 -11.06 15.63 -41.10
CA VAL A 61 -11.14 15.20 -39.70
C VAL A 61 -9.76 14.77 -39.23
N ARG A 62 -9.40 15.14 -38.02
CA ARG A 62 -8.24 14.59 -37.30
C ARG A 62 -8.68 14.16 -35.92
N LYS A 63 -8.09 13.07 -35.46
CA LYS A 63 -8.33 12.53 -34.13
C LYS A 63 -7.02 12.38 -33.38
N VAL A 64 -7.02 12.83 -32.16
CA VAL A 64 -5.92 12.59 -31.22
C VAL A 64 -6.43 11.74 -30.07
N LYS A 65 -5.71 10.71 -29.72
CA LYS A 65 -6.00 9.82 -28.58
C LYS A 65 -4.90 9.95 -27.55
N THR A 66 -5.30 10.18 -26.31
CA THR A 66 -4.41 10.14 -25.15
C THR A 66 -4.91 9.08 -24.16
N GLU A 67 -4.01 8.34 -23.61
CA GLU A 67 -4.27 7.42 -22.51
C GLU A 67 -3.61 8.01 -21.27
N LEU A 68 -4.44 8.33 -20.27
CA LEU A 68 -4.00 8.80 -18.97
C LEU A 68 -4.18 7.68 -17.97
N PHE A 69 -3.12 7.34 -17.27
CA PHE A 69 -3.26 6.62 -16.01
C PHE A 69 -3.57 7.61 -14.90
N LEU A 70 -4.53 7.27 -14.08
CA LEU A 70 -4.70 7.88 -12.78
C LEU A 70 -3.52 7.36 -11.95
N GLY A 71 -2.62 8.21 -11.53
CA GLY A 71 -1.35 7.96 -10.87
C GLY A 71 -0.95 6.49 -10.68
N GLU A 72 0.27 6.11 -10.66
CA GLU A 72 0.61 4.71 -10.40
C GLU A 72 0.06 4.33 -9.03
N GLY A 73 -1.11 3.68 -9.02
CA GLY A 73 -1.70 3.15 -7.80
C GLY A 73 -0.78 2.08 -7.23
N ILE A 74 -0.67 2.06 -5.92
CA ILE A 74 0.09 1.01 -5.23
C ILE A 74 -0.77 -0.24 -5.17
N SER A 75 -0.17 -1.37 -5.51
CA SER A 75 -0.84 -2.67 -5.46
C SER A 75 -0.16 -3.57 -4.46
N PHE A 76 -0.90 -3.97 -3.44
CA PHE A 76 -0.48 -5.01 -2.52
C PHE A 76 -1.06 -6.34 -3.03
N ASN A 77 -0.20 -7.19 -3.56
CA ASN A 77 -0.62 -8.44 -4.23
C ASN A 77 -0.71 -9.63 -3.27
N PHE A 78 -0.23 -9.46 -2.04
CA PHE A 78 -0.20 -10.48 -1.00
C PHE A 78 -0.88 -9.95 0.27
N GLY A 79 -1.43 -10.84 1.07
CA GLY A 79 -1.87 -10.48 2.43
C GLY A 79 -0.68 -10.15 3.33
N VAL A 80 0.42 -10.86 3.09
CA VAL A 80 1.69 -10.63 3.77
C VAL A 80 2.82 -10.69 2.75
N GLN A 81 3.64 -9.62 2.67
CA GLN A 81 4.88 -9.62 1.92
C GLN A 81 6.07 -9.29 2.84
N VAL A 82 7.08 -10.15 2.85
CA VAL A 82 8.22 -10.02 3.76
C VAL A 82 9.53 -10.10 3.00
N GLY A 83 10.48 -9.24 3.38
CA GLY A 83 11.84 -9.25 2.85
C GLY A 83 12.73 -10.37 3.42
N ASP A 84 14.03 -10.18 3.34
CA ASP A 84 15.06 -11.18 3.73
C ASP A 84 15.00 -11.56 5.22
N GLY A 85 14.43 -10.69 6.09
CA GLY A 85 14.30 -10.96 7.52
C GLY A 85 13.33 -12.10 7.85
N GLY A 86 12.45 -12.46 6.91
CA GLY A 86 11.56 -13.60 7.04
C GLY A 86 10.33 -13.40 7.91
N LEU A 87 9.46 -14.42 7.93
CA LEU A 87 8.20 -14.45 8.67
C LEU A 87 8.28 -15.44 9.83
N TYR A 88 7.89 -15.00 11.03
CA TYR A 88 7.67 -15.85 12.17
C TYR A 88 6.23 -15.76 12.67
N MET A 89 5.54 -16.90 12.73
CA MET A 89 4.14 -17.01 13.16
C MET A 89 4.03 -17.91 14.39
N LYS A 90 3.19 -17.54 15.38
CA LYS A 90 2.98 -18.40 16.55
C LYS A 90 1.62 -18.24 17.21
N ASN A 91 1.25 -19.26 18.00
CA ASN A 91 0.09 -19.24 18.90
C ASN A 91 -1.21 -18.92 18.18
N ASN A 92 -1.63 -19.79 17.25
CA ASN A 92 -2.87 -19.68 16.47
C ASN A 92 -2.99 -18.36 15.70
N SER A 93 -1.88 -17.74 15.29
CA SER A 93 -1.92 -16.61 14.37
C SER A 93 -2.41 -17.07 12.99
N PHE A 94 -3.03 -16.15 12.24
CA PHE A 94 -3.70 -16.47 10.99
C PHE A 94 -3.46 -15.44 9.91
N VAL A 95 -3.26 -15.92 8.68
CA VAL A 95 -3.24 -15.07 7.48
C VAL A 95 -4.30 -15.61 6.51
N SER A 96 -5.31 -14.78 6.20
CA SER A 96 -6.23 -15.02 5.09
C SER A 96 -5.70 -14.30 3.85
N GLY A 97 -5.23 -15.08 2.89
CA GLY A 97 -4.59 -14.61 1.66
C GLY A 97 -3.20 -15.20 1.46
N ASN A 98 -2.57 -14.84 0.36
CA ASN A 98 -1.26 -15.35 -0.01
C ASN A 98 -0.14 -14.69 0.80
N VAL A 99 0.92 -15.45 1.06
CA VAL A 99 2.14 -15.00 1.76
C VAL A 99 3.34 -15.14 0.81
N PHE A 100 4.11 -14.08 0.68
CA PHE A 100 5.40 -14.09 0.01
C PHE A 100 6.50 -13.62 0.96
N SER A 101 7.60 -14.36 1.03
CA SER A 101 8.77 -13.99 1.82
C SER A 101 10.06 -14.24 1.04
N ASP A 102 10.96 -13.27 1.05
CA ASP A 102 12.32 -13.46 0.56
C ASP A 102 13.19 -14.22 1.55
N GLY A 103 12.84 -14.20 2.84
CA GLY A 103 13.45 -14.99 3.89
C GLY A 103 12.66 -16.25 4.28
N SER A 104 13.11 -16.94 5.30
CA SER A 104 12.47 -18.14 5.85
C SER A 104 11.12 -17.84 6.47
N ILE A 105 10.17 -18.77 6.33
CA ILE A 105 8.87 -18.77 7.00
C ILE A 105 8.87 -19.88 8.05
N THR A 106 8.77 -19.50 9.30
CA THR A 106 8.78 -20.46 10.43
C THR A 106 7.58 -20.25 11.35
N ALA A 107 7.09 -21.31 11.94
CA ALA A 107 5.91 -21.24 12.76
C ALA A 107 6.01 -22.12 14.02
N ASP A 108 5.24 -21.75 15.08
CA ASP A 108 5.09 -22.51 16.31
C ASP A 108 3.65 -22.46 16.85
N ASN A 109 3.13 -23.59 17.38
CA ASN A 109 1.83 -23.67 18.00
C ASN A 109 0.65 -23.31 17.08
N ASN A 110 0.50 -24.05 15.99
CA ASN A 110 -0.65 -24.09 15.07
C ASN A 110 -1.00 -22.76 14.36
N PRO A 111 -0.07 -22.02 13.77
CA PRO A 111 -0.42 -20.97 12.83
C PRO A 111 -0.95 -21.55 11.52
N LEU A 112 -1.78 -20.76 10.83
CA LEU A 112 -2.37 -21.10 9.55
C LEU A 112 -2.25 -19.95 8.56
N VAL A 113 -1.90 -20.29 7.32
CA VAL A 113 -2.09 -19.43 6.14
C VAL A 113 -3.11 -20.14 5.24
N ASP A 114 -4.27 -19.54 4.96
CA ASP A 114 -5.31 -20.18 4.14
C ASP A 114 -5.06 -20.08 2.63
N GLY A 115 -4.16 -19.21 2.18
CA GLY A 115 -3.72 -19.04 0.79
C GLY A 115 -2.44 -19.78 0.45
N ASP A 116 -1.81 -19.36 -0.66
CA ASP A 116 -0.52 -19.86 -1.11
C ASP A 116 0.62 -19.25 -0.30
N VAL A 117 1.69 -20.03 -0.11
CA VAL A 117 2.87 -19.62 0.65
C VAL A 117 4.12 -19.79 -0.19
N VAL A 118 4.87 -18.71 -0.37
CA VAL A 118 6.15 -18.69 -1.08
C VAL A 118 7.25 -18.23 -0.16
N SER A 119 8.32 -19.03 -0.03
CA SER A 119 9.61 -18.62 0.53
C SER A 119 10.65 -18.71 -0.57
N SER A 120 11.19 -17.56 -1.02
CA SER A 120 12.01 -17.46 -2.22
C SER A 120 13.48 -17.84 -2.00
N GLY A 121 14.20 -18.02 -3.09
CA GLY A 121 15.64 -18.27 -3.11
C GLY A 121 16.09 -19.66 -2.68
N PRO A 122 17.40 -19.93 -2.78
CA PRO A 122 17.99 -21.23 -2.46
C PRO A 122 18.01 -21.54 -0.95
N GLU A 123 17.82 -20.56 -0.10
CA GLU A 123 17.68 -20.71 1.36
C GLU A 123 16.20 -20.69 1.79
N GLY A 124 15.24 -20.64 0.82
CA GLY A 124 13.82 -20.58 1.09
C GLY A 124 13.35 -21.76 1.94
N LEU A 125 12.68 -21.48 3.06
CA LEU A 125 12.23 -22.45 4.03
C LEU A 125 10.80 -22.19 4.47
N ILE A 126 9.95 -23.23 4.44
CA ILE A 126 8.65 -23.27 5.10
C ILE A 126 8.71 -24.35 6.17
N GLU A 127 8.54 -23.97 7.45
CA GLU A 127 8.68 -24.89 8.58
C GLU A 127 7.57 -24.74 9.62
N ASN A 128 7.04 -25.89 10.07
CA ASN A 128 6.01 -26.01 11.13
C ASN A 128 4.71 -25.24 10.84
N LEU A 129 4.36 -25.03 9.58
CA LEU A 129 3.20 -24.22 9.15
C LEU A 129 2.11 -25.09 8.55
N GLU A 130 0.84 -24.74 8.84
CA GLU A 130 -0.32 -25.20 8.08
C GLU A 130 -0.59 -24.23 6.93
N VAL A 131 -0.60 -24.76 5.68
CA VAL A 131 -0.81 -24.01 4.43
C VAL A 131 -2.08 -24.56 3.78
N GLY A 132 -3.09 -23.71 3.59
CA GLY A 132 -4.35 -24.10 2.94
C GLY A 132 -4.23 -24.24 1.42
N GLY A 133 -3.43 -23.39 0.78
CA GLY A 133 -3.12 -23.37 -0.64
C GLY A 133 -1.86 -24.16 -1.01
N ASP A 134 -1.15 -23.67 -2.05
CA ASP A 134 0.10 -24.23 -2.52
C ASP A 134 1.29 -23.75 -1.67
N ALA A 135 2.32 -24.58 -1.53
CA ALA A 135 3.57 -24.26 -0.86
C ALA A 135 4.76 -24.34 -1.82
N LEU A 136 5.51 -23.23 -1.94
CA LEU A 136 6.66 -23.10 -2.83
C LEU A 136 7.89 -22.65 -2.03
N ALA A 137 8.89 -23.51 -1.90
CA ALA A 137 10.16 -23.17 -1.23
C ALA A 137 11.28 -24.16 -1.63
N HIS A 138 12.55 -23.78 -1.40
CA HIS A 138 13.64 -24.72 -1.52
C HIS A 138 13.45 -25.90 -0.55
N THR A 139 13.13 -25.62 0.71
CA THR A 139 12.89 -26.63 1.74
C THR A 139 11.51 -26.48 2.38
N ILE A 140 10.74 -27.57 2.45
CA ILE A 140 9.49 -27.64 3.20
C ILE A 140 9.60 -28.74 4.25
N ARG A 141 9.40 -28.42 5.52
CA ARG A 141 9.52 -29.44 6.60
C ARG A 141 8.54 -29.22 7.73
N ASN A 142 8.14 -30.34 8.34
CA ASN A 142 7.25 -30.38 9.52
C ASN A 142 5.93 -29.61 9.29
N SER A 143 5.40 -29.57 8.08
CA SER A 143 4.28 -28.72 7.66
C SER A 143 3.13 -29.55 7.13
N GLU A 144 1.96 -28.92 7.00
CA GLU A 144 0.78 -29.49 6.34
C GLU A 144 0.43 -28.59 5.15
N VAL A 145 0.28 -29.17 3.94
CA VAL A 145 -0.02 -28.44 2.70
C VAL A 145 -1.32 -28.98 2.10
N GLY A 146 -2.33 -28.11 2.00
CA GLY A 146 -3.64 -28.42 1.46
C GLY A 146 -3.67 -28.47 -0.07
N GLY A 147 -2.85 -27.67 -0.75
CA GLY A 147 -2.65 -27.64 -2.20
C GLY A 147 -1.45 -28.47 -2.67
N ASP A 148 -0.80 -28.00 -3.72
CA ASP A 148 0.39 -28.59 -4.30
C ASP A 148 1.67 -28.13 -3.57
N ALA A 149 2.73 -28.96 -3.58
CA ALA A 149 4.03 -28.60 -3.01
C ALA A 149 5.15 -28.60 -4.06
N TYR A 150 5.86 -27.48 -4.18
CA TYR A 150 6.98 -27.27 -5.11
C TYR A 150 8.28 -27.08 -4.30
N TYR A 151 9.25 -28.00 -4.45
CA TYR A 151 10.40 -28.03 -3.55
C TYR A 151 11.64 -28.68 -4.16
N GLN A 152 12.80 -28.42 -3.54
CA GLN A 152 14.02 -29.23 -3.70
C GLN A 152 14.12 -30.28 -2.59
N VAL A 153 13.81 -29.92 -1.35
CA VAL A 153 13.87 -30.78 -0.16
C VAL A 153 12.53 -30.75 0.58
N ILE A 154 11.99 -31.94 0.88
CA ILE A 154 10.80 -32.07 1.72
C ILE A 154 11.02 -33.13 2.80
N SER A 155 10.57 -32.86 4.02
CA SER A 155 10.66 -33.83 5.13
C SER A 155 9.54 -33.63 6.14
N ASN A 156 9.00 -34.76 6.65
CA ASN A 156 7.95 -34.77 7.69
C ASN A 156 6.78 -33.81 7.39
N THR A 157 6.37 -33.76 6.12
CA THR A 157 5.32 -32.85 5.62
C THR A 157 4.21 -33.65 4.94
N SER A 158 2.96 -33.34 5.32
CA SER A 158 1.76 -33.89 4.66
C SER A 158 1.36 -32.97 3.49
N VAL A 159 1.10 -33.53 2.31
CA VAL A 159 0.63 -32.80 1.12
C VAL A 159 -0.60 -33.48 0.60
N VAL A 160 -1.71 -32.71 0.49
CA VAL A 160 -3.00 -33.23 -0.02
C VAL A 160 -2.97 -33.26 -1.56
N GLY A 161 -2.40 -32.23 -2.18
CA GLY A 161 -2.25 -32.12 -3.63
C GLY A 161 -1.06 -32.91 -4.18
N THR A 162 -0.48 -32.39 -5.26
CA THR A 162 0.64 -33.01 -5.96
C THR A 162 1.98 -32.52 -5.42
N GLN A 163 2.96 -33.41 -5.34
CA GLN A 163 4.32 -33.08 -4.95
C GLN A 163 5.21 -32.95 -6.18
N TYR A 164 5.78 -31.75 -6.38
CA TYR A 164 6.69 -31.44 -7.48
C TYR A 164 8.12 -31.30 -6.94
N SER A 165 8.84 -32.42 -6.92
CA SER A 165 10.25 -32.45 -6.50
C SER A 165 11.18 -31.90 -7.57
N ASN A 166 12.31 -31.30 -7.17
CA ASN A 166 13.27 -30.62 -8.02
C ASN A 166 12.66 -29.42 -8.80
N SER A 167 11.67 -28.76 -8.22
CA SER A 167 11.15 -27.50 -8.73
C SER A 167 12.19 -26.40 -8.58
N SER A 168 12.25 -25.46 -9.54
CA SER A 168 13.14 -24.31 -9.43
C SER A 168 12.75 -23.43 -8.22
N ASP A 169 13.76 -22.90 -7.53
CA ASP A 169 13.53 -21.93 -6.47
C ASP A 169 12.82 -20.69 -7.02
N GLN A 170 11.94 -20.11 -6.21
CA GLN A 170 11.23 -18.90 -6.60
C GLN A 170 12.16 -17.69 -6.56
N ALA A 171 12.01 -16.78 -7.50
CA ALA A 171 12.78 -15.53 -7.49
C ALA A 171 12.29 -14.59 -6.37
N THR A 172 13.18 -13.77 -5.86
CA THR A 172 12.84 -12.65 -4.95
C THR A 172 11.97 -11.61 -5.66
N THR A 173 11.19 -10.87 -4.89
CA THR A 173 10.37 -9.78 -5.43
C THR A 173 10.57 -8.48 -4.64
N THR A 174 10.52 -7.35 -5.34
CA THR A 174 10.63 -6.04 -4.69
C THR A 174 9.38 -5.72 -3.87
N LEU A 175 9.54 -4.99 -2.79
CA LEU A 175 8.42 -4.47 -2.00
C LEU A 175 7.61 -3.44 -2.82
N PRO A 176 6.30 -3.29 -2.54
CA PRO A 176 5.38 -2.55 -3.42
C PRO A 176 5.57 -1.03 -3.43
N ILE A 177 6.23 -0.47 -2.41
CA ILE A 177 6.45 0.98 -2.28
C ILE A 177 7.95 1.23 -2.19
N SER A 178 8.46 2.12 -3.04
CA SER A 178 9.86 2.55 -2.97
C SER A 178 10.05 3.66 -1.92
N ASP A 179 11.26 3.80 -1.39
CA ASP A 179 11.61 4.88 -0.46
C ASP A 179 11.36 6.25 -1.08
N SER A 180 11.68 6.43 -2.37
CA SER A 180 11.39 7.67 -3.10
C SER A 180 9.91 8.02 -3.13
N LYS A 181 9.02 7.02 -3.13
CA LYS A 181 7.57 7.26 -3.03
C LYS A 181 7.15 7.71 -1.63
N ILE A 182 7.80 7.19 -0.61
CA ILE A 182 7.59 7.63 0.78
C ILE A 182 8.07 9.07 0.95
N GLU A 183 9.25 9.43 0.41
CA GLU A 183 9.76 10.80 0.40
C GLU A 183 8.81 11.79 -0.32
N GLU A 184 8.15 11.38 -1.41
CA GLU A 184 7.09 12.17 -2.04
C GLU A 184 5.92 12.46 -1.10
N TRP A 185 5.47 11.49 -0.31
CA TRP A 185 4.40 11.68 0.67
C TRP A 185 4.84 12.54 1.85
N GLU A 186 6.09 12.46 2.28
CA GLU A 186 6.67 13.35 3.28
C GLU A 186 6.70 14.80 2.78
N ALA A 187 7.12 15.01 1.53
CA ALA A 187 7.07 16.33 0.90
C ALA A 187 5.64 16.87 0.82
N GLN A 188 4.64 16.01 0.55
CA GLN A 188 3.23 16.39 0.58
C GLN A 188 2.75 16.74 1.99
N ALA A 189 3.12 15.96 2.99
CA ALA A 189 2.79 16.27 4.38
C ALA A 189 3.32 17.66 4.77
N LEU A 190 4.52 18.00 4.29
CA LEU A 190 5.16 19.29 4.54
C LEU A 190 4.39 20.48 3.91
N THR A 191 3.61 20.27 2.83
CA THR A 191 2.82 21.34 2.20
C THR A 191 1.79 21.97 3.12
N GLY A 192 1.26 21.22 4.10
CA GLY A 192 0.36 21.72 5.13
C GLY A 192 1.06 22.45 6.27
N GLY A 193 2.39 22.53 6.22
CA GLY A 193 3.23 23.18 7.21
C GLY A 193 3.79 22.25 8.27
N THR A 194 4.37 22.84 9.31
CA THR A 194 5.01 22.11 10.40
C THR A 194 4.42 22.49 11.74
N THR A 195 4.42 21.55 12.69
CA THR A 195 4.00 21.80 14.08
C THR A 195 4.95 21.09 15.06
N SER A 196 5.06 21.63 16.27
CA SER A 196 5.74 21.02 17.41
C SER A 196 4.76 20.62 18.51
N ILE A 197 3.47 20.43 18.16
CA ILE A 197 2.48 19.84 19.06
C ILE A 197 2.68 18.33 19.04
N CYS A 198 3.28 17.80 20.10
CA CYS A 198 3.65 16.38 20.17
C CYS A 198 2.65 15.52 20.95
N GLU A 199 1.54 16.10 21.37
CA GLU A 199 0.48 15.39 22.08
C GLU A 199 -0.90 15.82 21.59
N ILE A 200 -1.75 14.83 21.24
CA ILE A 200 -3.13 15.04 20.79
C ILE A 200 -4.06 14.27 21.74
N GLU A 201 -4.92 15.00 22.46
CA GLU A 201 -5.88 14.41 23.43
C GLU A 201 -7.34 14.60 23.02
N ASN A 202 -7.61 15.47 22.07
CA ASN A 202 -8.96 15.82 21.65
C ASN A 202 -9.23 15.44 20.22
N SER A 203 -10.47 15.11 19.91
CA SER A 203 -10.91 14.84 18.54
C SER A 203 -10.61 16.02 17.62
N THR A 204 -9.95 15.77 16.49
CA THR A 204 -9.48 16.80 15.58
C THR A 204 -9.32 16.27 14.17
N ILE A 205 -9.23 17.20 13.22
CA ILE A 205 -8.88 16.89 11.82
C ILE A 205 -7.41 17.28 11.64
N ILE A 206 -6.61 16.39 11.09
CA ILE A 206 -5.18 16.60 10.85
C ILE A 206 -4.75 16.14 9.43
N GLY A 207 -3.69 16.76 8.93
CA GLY A 207 -3.11 16.48 7.61
C GLY A 207 -3.66 17.39 6.48
N PRO A 208 -2.84 17.59 5.41
CA PRO A 208 -1.42 17.22 5.40
C PRO A 208 -0.62 18.03 6.44
N ILE A 209 0.38 17.41 7.08
CA ILE A 209 1.20 18.11 8.11
C ILE A 209 2.46 17.33 8.49
N LYS A 210 3.56 18.07 8.79
CA LYS A 210 4.76 17.51 9.42
C LYS A 210 4.78 17.82 10.93
N PHE A 211 5.02 16.83 11.77
CA PHE A 211 5.26 16.96 13.21
C PHE A 211 6.75 16.89 13.50
N ASN A 212 7.32 17.96 14.05
CA ASN A 212 8.69 18.00 14.55
C ASN A 212 8.70 17.53 16.01
N CYS A 213 8.65 16.23 16.23
CA CYS A 213 8.52 15.60 17.53
C CYS A 213 9.44 14.39 17.63
N ASP A 214 10.12 14.23 18.77
CA ASP A 214 10.82 12.95 19.07
C ASP A 214 9.81 11.80 19.17
N THR A 215 8.61 12.08 19.70
CA THR A 215 7.47 11.16 19.71
C THR A 215 6.18 11.96 19.66
N LEU A 216 5.33 11.66 18.65
CA LEU A 216 3.94 12.11 18.62
C LEU A 216 3.07 11.13 19.40
N THR A 217 2.45 11.58 20.49
CA THR A 217 1.54 10.78 21.32
C THR A 217 0.09 11.17 21.07
N ILE A 218 -0.75 10.19 20.70
CA ILE A 218 -2.21 10.36 20.57
C ILE A 218 -2.88 9.57 21.68
N LYS A 219 -3.58 10.24 22.60
CA LYS A 219 -4.16 9.62 23.80
C LYS A 219 -5.48 10.24 24.19
N GLY A 220 -6.19 9.64 25.16
CA GLY A 220 -7.45 10.18 25.68
C GLY A 220 -8.70 9.76 24.88
N SER A 221 -8.58 8.75 24.04
CA SER A 221 -9.69 8.20 23.22
C SER A 221 -10.31 9.20 22.23
N PRO A 222 -9.53 10.03 21.53
CA PRO A 222 -10.06 10.94 20.51
C PRO A 222 -10.44 10.21 19.24
N THR A 223 -11.29 10.83 18.42
CA THR A 223 -11.46 10.51 17.00
C THR A 223 -10.57 11.44 16.18
N ILE A 224 -9.60 10.88 15.47
CA ILE A 224 -8.69 11.59 14.57
C ILE A 224 -9.16 11.44 13.13
N THR A 225 -9.52 12.54 12.49
CA THR A 225 -9.91 12.55 11.06
C THR A 225 -8.72 12.98 10.21
N LEU A 226 -8.28 12.10 9.32
CA LEU A 226 -7.14 12.33 8.44
C LEU A 226 -7.59 13.05 7.17
N ALA A 227 -7.08 14.25 6.91
CA ALA A 227 -7.39 15.05 5.72
C ALA A 227 -6.22 15.12 4.71
N GLY A 228 -5.16 14.36 4.94
CA GLY A 228 -3.97 14.26 4.09
C GLY A 228 -2.86 13.50 4.80
N PRO A 229 -1.72 13.30 4.14
CA PRO A 229 -0.60 12.55 4.71
C PRO A 229 -0.01 13.25 5.94
N ILE A 230 0.52 12.43 6.83
CA ILE A 230 1.17 12.86 8.08
C ILE A 230 2.60 12.35 8.08
N TRP A 231 3.55 13.22 8.38
CA TRP A 231 4.94 12.88 8.62
C TRP A 231 5.35 13.27 10.03
N VAL A 232 5.82 12.34 10.82
CA VAL A 232 6.41 12.57 12.14
C VAL A 232 7.92 12.37 12.04
N GLU A 233 8.70 13.43 12.31
CA GLU A 233 10.16 13.36 12.34
C GLU A 233 10.64 12.71 13.66
N GLY A 234 10.19 11.50 13.90
CA GLY A 234 10.40 10.73 15.13
C GLY A 234 9.48 9.54 15.22
N ASN A 235 9.07 9.20 16.43
CA ASN A 235 8.23 8.06 16.73
C ASN A 235 6.75 8.44 16.80
N ILE A 236 5.87 7.46 16.65
CA ILE A 236 4.42 7.61 16.84
C ILE A 236 3.96 6.63 17.92
N GLU A 237 3.24 7.12 18.90
CA GLU A 237 2.58 6.32 19.92
C GLU A 237 1.07 6.63 19.95
N VAL A 238 0.26 5.61 19.67
CA VAL A 238 -1.20 5.69 19.73
C VAL A 238 -1.67 4.88 20.92
N GLU A 239 -2.25 5.55 21.90
CA GLU A 239 -2.71 4.91 23.12
C GLU A 239 -4.14 4.33 22.97
N ASN A 240 -4.68 3.89 24.09
CA ASN A 240 -5.91 3.11 24.16
C ASN A 240 -7.15 3.80 23.57
N ASN A 241 -7.96 3.05 22.83
CA ASN A 241 -9.28 3.43 22.32
C ASN A 241 -9.28 4.69 21.42
N VAL A 242 -8.21 4.93 20.68
CA VAL A 242 -8.17 5.97 19.65
C VAL A 242 -8.88 5.46 18.42
N GLU A 243 -9.72 6.28 17.81
CA GLU A 243 -10.34 6.04 16.51
C GLU A 243 -9.65 6.91 15.45
N MET A 244 -9.18 6.30 14.36
CA MET A 244 -8.66 7.00 13.20
C MET A 244 -9.57 6.79 12.00
N THR A 245 -9.96 7.88 11.32
CA THR A 245 -10.82 7.81 10.14
C THR A 245 -10.30 8.74 9.05
N ILE A 246 -10.64 8.44 7.80
CA ILE A 246 -10.27 9.26 6.64
C ILE A 246 -11.39 10.27 6.37
N SER A 247 -11.01 11.53 6.08
CA SER A 247 -11.95 12.58 5.73
C SER A 247 -12.70 12.26 4.43
N GLN A 248 -14.01 12.47 4.41
CA GLN A 248 -14.83 12.29 3.21
C GLN A 248 -14.38 13.18 2.04
N SER A 249 -13.68 14.29 2.31
CA SER A 249 -13.15 15.17 1.28
C SER A 249 -12.09 14.52 0.40
N LEU A 250 -11.48 13.43 0.85
CA LEU A 250 -10.46 12.68 0.09
C LEU A 250 -11.07 11.65 -0.87
N GLY A 251 -12.41 11.49 -0.88
CA GLY A 251 -13.08 10.53 -1.75
C GLY A 251 -12.59 9.10 -1.48
N SER A 252 -12.10 8.41 -2.49
CA SER A 252 -11.54 7.05 -2.41
C SER A 252 -10.03 7.01 -2.15
N ASN A 253 -9.37 8.15 -1.91
CA ASN A 253 -7.94 8.17 -1.66
C ASN A 253 -7.61 7.67 -0.25
N SER A 254 -6.64 6.79 -0.16
CA SER A 254 -6.02 6.32 1.08
C SER A 254 -5.06 7.37 1.66
N VAL A 255 -4.66 7.21 2.91
CA VAL A 255 -3.79 8.18 3.60
C VAL A 255 -2.59 7.48 4.23
N ALA A 256 -1.39 8.04 4.03
CA ALA A 256 -0.17 7.59 4.68
C ALA A 256 0.09 8.37 5.99
N ILE A 257 0.51 7.64 7.02
CA ILE A 257 1.07 8.15 8.28
C ILE A 257 2.49 7.62 8.39
N ILE A 258 3.47 8.51 8.37
CA ILE A 258 4.88 8.16 8.24
C ILE A 258 5.63 8.55 9.51
N ALA A 259 6.34 7.59 10.10
CA ALA A 259 7.34 7.80 11.14
C ALA A 259 8.73 7.66 10.52
N HIS A 260 9.43 8.77 10.34
CA HIS A 260 10.75 8.81 9.73
C HIS A 260 11.62 9.92 10.30
N ASN A 261 12.80 9.57 10.78
CA ASN A 261 13.81 10.50 11.23
C ASN A 261 15.11 10.25 10.46
N GLU A 262 15.30 10.97 9.35
CA GLU A 262 16.45 10.84 8.45
C GLU A 262 17.81 10.94 9.16
N SER A 263 17.87 11.65 10.29
CA SER A 263 19.12 11.80 11.05
C SER A 263 19.40 10.66 12.03
N ASN A 264 18.41 9.77 12.27
CA ASN A 264 18.51 8.67 13.23
C ASN A 264 17.58 7.51 12.88
N GLU A 265 17.69 6.95 11.69
CA GLU A 265 16.79 5.89 11.20
C GLU A 265 16.82 4.61 12.02
N SER A 266 18.00 4.21 12.55
CA SER A 266 18.11 3.00 13.37
C SER A 266 17.59 3.17 14.79
N GLY A 267 17.56 4.41 15.32
CA GLY A 267 17.15 4.69 16.71
C GLY A 267 15.77 5.31 16.85
N SER A 268 15.12 5.65 15.75
CA SER A 268 13.85 6.39 15.74
C SER A 268 12.98 5.95 14.57
N GLY A 269 11.86 6.63 14.33
CA GLY A 269 10.94 6.28 13.25
C GLY A 269 10.04 5.09 13.58
N THR A 270 9.84 4.76 14.85
CA THR A 270 9.02 3.63 15.28
C THR A 270 7.56 4.00 15.48
N ILE A 271 6.64 3.03 15.33
CA ILE A 271 5.20 3.19 15.56
C ILE A 271 4.73 2.15 16.58
N LEU A 272 4.06 2.60 17.63
CA LEU A 272 3.42 1.76 18.63
C LEU A 272 1.92 2.03 18.69
N LEU A 273 1.11 1.04 18.30
CA LEU A 273 -0.34 1.06 18.50
C LEU A 273 -0.71 0.21 19.70
N LYS A 274 -1.33 0.83 20.69
CA LYS A 274 -1.81 0.17 21.89
C LYS A 274 -3.29 -0.22 21.78
N ASN A 275 -3.85 -0.71 22.85
CA ASN A 275 -5.13 -1.37 23.00
C ASN A 275 -6.32 -0.71 22.28
N ASN A 276 -7.10 -1.52 21.53
CA ASN A 276 -8.40 -1.15 20.97
C ASN A 276 -8.37 0.08 20.03
N THR A 277 -7.27 0.32 19.33
CA THR A 277 -7.23 1.37 18.31
C THR A 277 -8.01 0.88 17.08
N THR A 278 -8.88 1.73 16.53
CA THR A 278 -9.72 1.40 15.37
C THR A 278 -9.41 2.29 14.18
N PHE A 279 -9.48 1.71 12.99
CA PHE A 279 -9.16 2.37 11.73
C PHE A 279 -10.33 2.22 10.76
N ALA A 280 -10.84 3.33 10.21
CA ALA A 280 -11.99 3.33 9.32
C ALA A 280 -11.72 4.11 8.02
N GLY A 281 -11.89 3.42 6.90
CA GLY A 281 -11.86 3.99 5.55
C GLY A 281 -13.27 4.04 4.92
N PRO A 282 -13.97 5.19 4.94
CA PRO A 282 -15.40 5.26 4.61
C PRO A 282 -15.76 4.93 3.16
N ASN A 283 -14.80 4.92 2.23
CA ASN A 283 -15.02 4.73 0.79
C ASN A 283 -14.14 3.63 0.19
N ASN A 284 -13.93 2.53 0.89
CA ASN A 284 -12.94 1.49 0.55
C ASN A 284 -11.51 2.08 0.41
N ASN A 285 -11.20 3.06 1.22
CA ASN A 285 -9.87 3.61 1.36
C ASN A 285 -9.24 3.13 2.67
N PHE A 286 -7.91 3.19 2.76
CA PHE A 286 -7.14 2.57 3.83
C PHE A 286 -6.20 3.56 4.47
N ILE A 287 -5.90 3.34 5.74
CA ILE A 287 -4.85 4.05 6.45
C ILE A 287 -3.59 3.19 6.37
N LEU A 288 -2.50 3.75 5.82
CA LEU A 288 -1.22 3.08 5.71
C LEU A 288 -0.25 3.66 6.74
N LEU A 289 0.20 2.83 7.67
CA LEU A 289 1.27 3.17 8.61
C LEU A 289 2.61 2.79 8.02
N ILE A 290 3.53 3.75 7.97
CA ILE A 290 4.87 3.57 7.43
C ILE A 290 5.90 3.88 8.50
N SER A 291 6.81 2.95 8.75
CA SER A 291 8.00 3.16 9.57
C SER A 291 9.25 2.99 8.71
N MET A 292 10.12 4.00 8.73
CA MET A 292 11.42 3.96 8.07
C MET A 292 12.56 3.58 9.03
N ASN A 293 12.23 2.98 10.19
CA ASN A 293 13.27 2.43 11.07
C ASN A 293 14.01 1.27 10.38
N ASN A 294 15.33 1.35 10.28
CA ASN A 294 16.18 0.43 9.53
C ASN A 294 17.11 -0.42 10.41
N ASP A 295 16.93 -0.43 11.74
CA ASP A 295 17.81 -1.16 12.67
C ASP A 295 17.93 -2.65 12.32
N ALA A 296 16.85 -3.28 11.87
CA ALA A 296 16.85 -4.70 11.55
C ALA A 296 17.70 -5.01 10.32
N GLU A 297 17.50 -4.28 9.23
CA GLU A 297 18.21 -4.52 7.98
C GLU A 297 19.67 -4.10 8.06
N GLU A 298 19.96 -2.88 8.55
CA GLU A 298 21.31 -2.33 8.55
C GLU A 298 22.21 -2.85 9.66
N ASN A 299 21.64 -3.13 10.84
CA ASN A 299 22.40 -3.50 12.04
C ASN A 299 22.13 -4.92 12.52
N SER A 300 21.24 -5.67 11.88
CA SER A 300 20.70 -6.93 12.42
C SER A 300 20.17 -6.72 13.84
N GLY A 301 19.61 -5.53 14.10
CA GLY A 301 19.06 -5.14 15.39
C GLY A 301 17.71 -5.78 15.67
N SER A 302 17.18 -5.54 16.87
CA SER A 302 15.90 -6.09 17.30
C SER A 302 14.84 -5.04 17.56
N THR A 303 15.10 -3.78 17.19
CA THR A 303 14.14 -2.69 17.30
C THR A 303 12.90 -3.00 16.46
N LYS A 304 11.72 -2.92 17.09
CA LYS A 304 10.48 -3.09 16.38
C LYS A 304 10.11 -1.76 15.71
N ALA A 305 10.13 -1.75 14.39
CA ALA A 305 9.73 -0.60 13.58
C ALA A 305 8.25 -0.29 13.78
N ILE A 306 7.39 -1.33 13.74
CA ILE A 306 5.96 -1.18 14.03
C ILE A 306 5.54 -2.28 15.02
N VAL A 307 4.84 -1.86 16.08
CA VAL A 307 4.17 -2.78 17.01
C VAL A 307 2.68 -2.48 17.00
N VAL A 308 1.88 -3.49 16.67
CA VAL A 308 0.41 -3.41 16.75
C VAL A 308 -0.04 -4.43 17.78
N GLU A 309 -0.75 -3.96 18.82
CA GLU A 309 -1.11 -4.84 19.92
C GLU A 309 -2.52 -4.67 20.45
N ASN A 310 -3.02 -5.77 21.04
CA ASN A 310 -4.21 -5.78 21.88
C ASN A 310 -5.47 -5.24 21.17
N SER A 311 -5.96 -5.99 20.19
CA SER A 311 -7.25 -5.74 19.52
C SER A 311 -7.29 -4.44 18.70
N ALA A 312 -6.20 -4.03 18.10
CA ALA A 312 -6.24 -3.02 17.04
C ALA A 312 -6.86 -3.65 15.77
N VAL A 313 -7.85 -2.97 15.18
CA VAL A 313 -8.64 -3.53 14.07
C VAL A 313 -9.04 -2.47 13.04
N GLY A 314 -9.27 -2.89 11.80
CA GLY A 314 -9.92 -2.07 10.77
C GLY A 314 -9.23 -2.02 9.41
N ASP A 315 -9.48 -0.91 8.68
CA ASP A 315 -8.98 -0.67 7.33
C ASP A 315 -7.53 -0.16 7.38
N LEU A 316 -6.65 -0.99 7.96
CA LEU A 316 -5.26 -0.69 8.26
C LEU A 316 -4.32 -1.52 7.39
N LEU A 317 -3.35 -0.84 6.79
CA LEU A 317 -2.18 -1.42 6.11
C LEU A 317 -0.92 -1.02 6.88
N VAL A 318 0.06 -1.90 6.91
CA VAL A 318 1.31 -1.70 7.66
C VAL A 318 2.51 -1.91 6.75
N TYR A 319 3.44 -0.95 6.74
CA TYR A 319 4.61 -0.96 5.88
C TYR A 319 5.89 -0.60 6.65
N ALA A 320 6.81 -1.54 6.77
CA ALA A 320 8.12 -1.32 7.41
C ALA A 320 9.24 -1.95 6.54
N PRO A 321 9.62 -1.31 5.42
CA PRO A 321 10.47 -1.94 4.40
C PRO A 321 11.84 -2.36 4.91
N HIS A 322 12.36 -1.71 5.95
CA HIS A 322 13.70 -1.93 6.51
C HIS A 322 13.66 -2.48 7.94
N GLY A 323 12.47 -2.64 8.53
CA GLY A 323 12.30 -2.90 9.96
C GLY A 323 11.47 -4.14 10.28
N ILE A 324 11.38 -4.42 11.59
CA ILE A 324 10.57 -5.51 12.12
C ILE A 324 9.17 -5.00 12.44
N THR A 325 8.14 -5.63 11.87
CA THR A 325 6.76 -5.47 12.33
C THR A 325 6.38 -6.59 13.29
N GLN A 326 5.72 -6.26 14.40
CA GLN A 326 5.17 -7.22 15.35
C GLN A 326 3.66 -7.00 15.52
N LEU A 327 2.88 -8.03 15.24
CA LEU A 327 1.43 -8.07 15.47
C LEU A 327 1.14 -9.04 16.61
N LYS A 328 0.41 -8.61 17.64
CA LYS A 328 0.15 -9.49 18.81
C LYS A 328 -1.18 -9.24 19.48
N ASN A 329 -1.74 -10.31 20.03
CA ASN A 329 -2.95 -10.28 20.87
C ASN A 329 -4.21 -9.79 20.18
N ASN A 330 -4.78 -10.63 19.30
CA ASN A 330 -6.07 -10.42 18.64
C ASN A 330 -6.13 -9.15 17.74
N VAL A 331 -5.03 -8.81 17.10
CA VAL A 331 -4.99 -7.78 16.05
C VAL A 331 -5.65 -8.30 14.79
N ASP A 332 -6.36 -7.44 14.04
CA ASP A 332 -6.97 -7.76 12.75
C ASP A 332 -6.74 -6.60 11.78
N LEU A 333 -5.92 -6.81 10.77
CA LEU A 333 -5.62 -5.84 9.70
C LEU A 333 -5.71 -6.45 8.31
N LYS A 334 -5.58 -5.58 7.29
CA LYS A 334 -5.81 -5.96 5.89
C LYS A 334 -4.56 -6.42 5.16
N GLU A 335 -3.40 -5.86 5.46
CA GLU A 335 -2.15 -6.18 4.78
C GLU A 335 -0.94 -5.79 5.63
N VAL A 336 0.16 -6.54 5.49
CA VAL A 336 1.45 -6.22 6.09
C VAL A 336 2.59 -6.46 5.11
N THR A 337 3.37 -5.43 4.88
CA THR A 337 4.65 -5.52 4.19
C THR A 337 5.77 -5.07 5.13
N SER A 338 6.82 -5.87 5.29
CA SER A 338 7.95 -5.59 6.20
C SER A 338 9.23 -6.24 5.74
N TYR A 339 10.39 -5.75 6.23
CA TYR A 339 11.65 -6.48 6.13
C TYR A 339 11.57 -7.82 6.89
N GLN A 340 11.07 -7.78 8.14
CA GLN A 340 10.81 -8.96 8.98
C GLN A 340 9.44 -8.82 9.65
N LEU A 341 8.69 -9.93 9.78
CA LEU A 341 7.37 -9.95 10.41
C LEU A 341 7.24 -11.01 11.48
N GLU A 342 6.66 -10.61 12.63
CA GLU A 342 6.27 -11.50 13.72
C GLU A 342 4.75 -11.41 13.93
N VAL A 343 4.03 -12.53 13.84
CA VAL A 343 2.56 -12.60 14.05
C VAL A 343 2.25 -13.55 15.20
N GLU A 344 1.65 -13.03 16.27
CA GLU A 344 1.56 -13.74 17.54
C GLU A 344 0.18 -13.69 18.18
N ASN A 345 -0.16 -14.74 18.94
CA ASN A 345 -1.29 -14.74 19.89
C ASN A 345 -2.64 -14.35 19.26
N ASN A 346 -3.13 -15.16 18.32
CA ASN A 346 -4.36 -14.94 17.57
C ASN A 346 -4.40 -13.63 16.77
N ALA A 347 -3.26 -13.00 16.48
CA ALA A 347 -3.25 -11.89 15.54
C ALA A 347 -3.55 -12.40 14.12
N GLN A 348 -4.28 -11.60 13.35
CA GLN A 348 -4.76 -11.97 12.02
C GLN A 348 -4.42 -10.90 11.00
N VAL A 349 -4.10 -11.34 9.79
CA VAL A 349 -4.08 -10.51 8.59
C VAL A 349 -5.15 -11.06 7.65
N VAL A 350 -6.16 -10.25 7.36
CA VAL A 350 -7.29 -10.66 6.51
C VAL A 350 -7.26 -9.83 5.23
N TYR A 351 -6.63 -10.39 4.20
CA TYR A 351 -6.40 -9.70 2.93
C TYR A 351 -7.69 -9.30 2.24
N ASP A 352 -7.73 -8.07 1.76
CA ASP A 352 -8.84 -7.54 0.96
C ASP A 352 -8.44 -7.46 -0.51
N THR A 353 -9.21 -8.08 -1.39
CA THR A 353 -8.97 -8.04 -2.85
C THR A 353 -9.06 -6.63 -3.46
N GLY A 354 -9.54 -5.64 -2.71
CA GLY A 354 -9.57 -4.22 -3.08
C GLY A 354 -8.23 -3.50 -2.99
N LEU A 355 -7.16 -4.16 -2.51
CA LEU A 355 -5.83 -3.56 -2.30
C LEU A 355 -4.99 -3.41 -3.58
N VAL A 356 -5.58 -3.62 -4.74
CA VAL A 356 -4.94 -3.44 -6.05
C VAL A 356 -5.24 -2.02 -6.57
N ASN A 357 -4.19 -1.30 -6.99
CA ASN A 357 -4.28 0.08 -7.50
C ASN A 357 -4.83 1.11 -6.49
N LEU A 358 -4.42 1.02 -5.24
CA LEU A 358 -4.77 2.01 -4.23
C LEU A 358 -4.16 3.38 -4.55
N LEU A 359 -5.02 4.39 -4.52
CA LEU A 359 -4.59 5.78 -4.66
C LEU A 359 -4.41 6.38 -3.27
N PHE A 360 -3.28 7.02 -3.05
CA PHE A 360 -3.03 7.79 -1.84
C PHE A 360 -3.31 9.28 -2.08
N SER A 361 -3.69 10.00 -1.02
CA SER A 361 -3.97 11.42 -1.10
C SER A 361 -2.69 12.15 -1.51
N SER A 362 -2.59 12.48 -2.77
CA SER A 362 -1.61 13.39 -3.32
C SER A 362 -2.32 14.70 -3.68
N GLU A 363 -1.60 15.81 -3.67
CA GLU A 363 -2.17 17.05 -4.19
C GLU A 363 -2.71 16.84 -5.61
N LEU A 364 -3.80 17.54 -5.94
CA LEU A 364 -4.55 17.47 -7.19
C LEU A 364 -3.72 17.71 -8.48
N SER A 365 -2.43 17.97 -8.37
CA SER A 365 -1.55 18.29 -9.50
C SER A 365 -0.91 17.10 -10.21
N ASP A 366 -0.81 15.93 -9.58
CA ASP A 366 -0.06 14.80 -10.15
C ASP A 366 -0.88 13.53 -10.42
N GLY A 367 -2.22 13.60 -10.30
CA GLY A 367 -3.11 12.44 -10.40
C GLY A 367 -3.17 11.75 -11.76
N TYR A 368 -2.65 12.33 -12.84
CA TYR A 368 -2.69 11.72 -14.17
C TYR A 368 -1.34 11.75 -14.86
N SER A 369 -0.77 10.58 -15.15
CA SER A 369 0.37 10.42 -16.05
C SER A 369 -0.10 10.11 -17.47
N ILE A 370 0.59 10.67 -18.48
CA ILE A 370 0.32 10.39 -19.88
C ILE A 370 1.06 9.11 -20.28
N ASN A 371 0.31 8.04 -20.53
CA ASN A 371 0.87 6.79 -21.03
C ASN A 371 1.14 6.84 -22.54
N SER A 372 0.21 7.41 -23.27
CA SER A 372 0.36 7.57 -24.73
C SER A 372 -0.33 8.83 -25.22
N TRP A 373 0.26 9.45 -26.24
CA TRP A 373 -0.32 10.59 -26.97
C TRP A 373 -0.05 10.36 -28.46
N LYS A 374 -1.09 10.14 -29.25
CA LYS A 374 -0.93 9.81 -30.65
C LYS A 374 -2.09 10.28 -31.52
N GLU A 375 -1.80 10.63 -32.76
CA GLU A 375 -2.82 10.78 -33.79
C GLU A 375 -3.33 9.40 -34.21
N ILE A 376 -4.63 9.26 -34.37
CA ILE A 376 -5.30 8.04 -34.84
C ILE A 376 -6.13 8.35 -36.09
N GLU A 377 -6.36 7.34 -36.93
CA GLU A 377 -7.18 7.47 -38.15
C GLU A 377 -8.69 7.53 -37.84
#